data_18ea04cf21f3c14abf664411a4f42a61
#
_entry.id   18ea04cf21f3c14abf664411a4f42a61
#
_cell.length_a   1.000
_cell.length_b   1.000
_cell.length_c   1.000
_cell.angle_alpha   90.00
_cell.angle_beta   90.00
_cell.angle_gamma   90.00
#
_symmetry.space_group_name_H-M   'P 1'
#
loop_
_entity.id
_entity.type
_entity.pdbx_description
1 polymer ?
#
loop_
_entity_poly.entity_id
_entity_poly.type
_entity_poly.pdbx_seq_one_letter_code
_entity_poly.pdbx_strand_id
1 'polypeptide(L)'
;LGDVYKRQGEAFAKQKEEWKKLKNEPSVTADGKKFIIAANIGTPNDMKGVKENGAEAIGLYRTEFLYMDSKDFPSEEAQFDAYKEVIEDMDGKQTIIRTCDIGGDKHLDYWDLPEEMNPFLGVRAIRLSMQYKDIFRTQLRALLRASAYGPLGIMFPMIGTLAELREAKQILAEEKDKLVKEGVKVGDDLQVGMMIEVPAAAVLADQFAKEVDFFSIGTNDLIQYTMAADRGNDNVSYLYQPYNPSVLRLIKHTIDGAHENGIWCGMCGDCLLY
;
A
#
# COMPACT_ATOMS: atom_id res chain seq x y z
N LEU A 1 20.52 34.36 -5.05
CA LEU A 1 19.94 33.06 -4.61
C LEU A 1 18.72 33.28 -3.69
N GLY A 2 18.76 34.17 -2.68
CA GLY A 2 17.64 34.39 -1.74
C GLY A 2 16.35 34.86 -2.41
N ASP A 3 16.39 35.70 -3.42
CA ASP A 3 15.20 36.20 -4.13
C ASP A 3 14.53 35.12 -5.01
N VAL A 4 15.30 34.18 -5.53
CA VAL A 4 14.76 33.07 -6.33
C VAL A 4 13.96 32.10 -5.43
N TYR A 5 14.53 31.73 -4.29
CA TYR A 5 13.84 30.88 -3.31
C TYR A 5 12.58 31.55 -2.74
N LYS A 6 12.63 32.86 -2.50
CA LYS A 6 11.47 33.61 -2.01
C LYS A 6 10.34 33.62 -3.04
N ARG A 7 10.65 33.90 -4.32
CA ARG A 7 9.65 33.89 -5.41
C ARG A 7 9.06 32.50 -5.65
N GLN A 8 9.90 31.44 -5.56
CA GLN A 8 9.43 30.07 -5.66
C GLN A 8 8.50 29.72 -4.50
N GLY A 9 8.85 30.12 -3.27
CA GLY A 9 8.01 29.94 -2.09
C GLY A 9 6.65 30.65 -2.20
N GLU A 10 6.65 31.91 -2.68
CA GLU A 10 5.43 32.69 -2.90
C GLU A 10 4.55 32.07 -4.01
N ALA A 11 5.17 31.62 -5.12
CA ALA A 11 4.45 30.93 -6.20
C ALA A 11 3.82 29.62 -5.73
N PHE A 12 4.56 28.83 -4.97
CA PHE A 12 4.07 27.57 -4.40
C PHE A 12 2.94 27.81 -3.38
N ALA A 13 3.08 28.81 -2.52
CA ALA A 13 2.03 29.17 -1.56
C ALA A 13 0.74 29.58 -2.28
N LYS A 14 0.83 30.37 -3.36
CA LYS A 14 -0.33 30.75 -4.18
C LYS A 14 -0.97 29.54 -4.85
N GLN A 15 -0.16 28.64 -5.41
CA GLN A 15 -0.66 27.41 -6.03
C GLN A 15 -1.35 26.51 -5.00
N LYS A 16 -0.82 26.41 -3.79
CA LYS A 16 -1.43 25.66 -2.69
C LYS A 16 -2.80 26.22 -2.30
N GLU A 17 -2.96 27.55 -2.29
CA GLU A 17 -4.28 28.18 -2.05
C GLU A 17 -5.28 27.92 -3.19
N GLU A 18 -4.81 27.83 -4.43
CA GLU A 18 -5.66 27.44 -5.57
C GLU A 18 -6.11 25.98 -5.44
N TRP A 19 -5.22 25.08 -5.07
CA TRP A 19 -5.56 23.66 -4.83
C TRP A 19 -6.56 23.46 -3.70
N LYS A 20 -6.51 24.27 -2.64
CA LYS A 20 -7.49 24.20 -1.54
C LYS A 20 -8.93 24.42 -2.02
N LYS A 21 -9.14 25.15 -3.11
CA LYS A 21 -10.47 25.34 -3.69
C LYS A 21 -11.03 24.07 -4.30
N LEU A 22 -10.15 23.16 -4.74
CA LEU A 22 -10.53 21.88 -5.34
C LEU A 22 -10.91 20.81 -4.32
N LYS A 23 -10.62 21.04 -3.04
CA LYS A 23 -10.80 20.06 -1.94
C LYS A 23 -12.18 19.39 -1.92
N ASN A 24 -13.23 20.15 -2.24
CA ASN A 24 -14.62 19.69 -2.18
C ASN A 24 -15.24 19.44 -3.56
N GLU A 25 -14.43 19.57 -4.62
CA GLU A 25 -14.89 19.27 -5.96
C GLU A 25 -14.97 17.75 -6.17
N PRO A 26 -15.97 17.24 -6.89
CA PRO A 26 -16.09 15.82 -7.16
C PRO A 26 -14.92 15.34 -8.02
N SER A 27 -14.33 14.21 -7.66
CA SER A 27 -13.23 13.57 -8.39
C SER A 27 -13.75 12.88 -9.66
N VAL A 28 -13.95 13.66 -10.72
CA VAL A 28 -14.56 13.22 -12.00
C VAL A 28 -13.70 13.68 -13.17
N THR A 29 -13.43 12.78 -14.12
CA THR A 29 -12.76 13.13 -15.38
C THR A 29 -13.65 13.96 -16.30
N ALA A 30 -13.06 14.55 -17.34
CA ALA A 30 -13.77 15.30 -18.36
C ALA A 30 -14.84 14.48 -19.12
N ASP A 31 -14.66 13.15 -19.21
CA ASP A 31 -15.63 12.22 -19.79
C ASP A 31 -16.65 11.67 -18.78
N GLY A 32 -16.66 12.19 -17.55
CA GLY A 32 -17.66 11.89 -16.52
C GLY A 32 -17.39 10.65 -15.66
N LYS A 33 -16.22 10.04 -15.76
CA LYS A 33 -15.82 8.91 -14.88
C LYS A 33 -15.46 9.42 -13.49
N LYS A 34 -16.05 8.80 -12.48
CA LYS A 34 -15.73 9.07 -11.07
C LYS A 34 -14.52 8.26 -10.63
N PHE A 35 -13.66 8.89 -9.86
CA PHE A 35 -12.54 8.27 -9.17
C PHE A 35 -12.66 8.49 -7.67
N ILE A 36 -11.91 7.70 -6.90
CA ILE A 36 -11.66 7.94 -5.49
C ILE A 36 -10.22 8.43 -5.37
N ILE A 37 -10.05 9.66 -4.89
CA ILE A 37 -8.72 10.20 -4.59
C ILE A 37 -8.38 9.82 -3.15
N ALA A 38 -7.42 8.91 -3.03
CA ALA A 38 -7.00 8.35 -1.76
C ALA A 38 -5.62 8.87 -1.35
N ALA A 39 -5.42 9.03 -0.04
CA ALA A 39 -4.12 9.43 0.51
C ALA A 39 -3.21 8.22 0.75
N ASN A 40 -1.91 8.45 0.67
CA ASN A 40 -0.88 7.54 1.17
C ASN A 40 -0.35 8.10 2.49
N ILE A 41 -0.29 7.26 3.52
CA ILE A 41 0.19 7.62 4.85
C ILE A 41 1.25 6.65 5.36
N GLY A 42 2.07 7.10 6.30
CA GLY A 42 3.05 6.29 7.03
C GLY A 42 2.71 6.12 8.50
N THR A 43 2.04 7.11 9.08
CA THR A 43 1.70 7.15 10.51
C THR A 43 0.33 7.77 10.75
N PRO A 44 -0.30 7.56 11.92
CA PRO A 44 -1.53 8.26 12.29
C PRO A 44 -1.41 9.78 12.29
N ASN A 45 -0.20 10.33 12.52
CA ASN A 45 0.04 11.77 12.48
C ASN A 45 -0.25 12.40 11.11
N ASP A 46 -0.21 11.63 10.04
CA ASP A 46 -0.50 12.09 8.68
C ASP A 46 -2.00 12.42 8.49
N MET A 47 -2.89 11.91 9.38
CA MET A 47 -4.34 12.09 9.29
C MET A 47 -4.78 13.54 9.30
N LYS A 48 -4.02 14.43 9.95
CA LYS A 48 -4.28 15.86 9.86
C LYS A 48 -4.21 16.36 8.41
N GLY A 49 -3.14 15.99 7.69
CA GLY A 49 -2.97 16.34 6.28
C GLY A 49 -4.03 15.71 5.38
N VAL A 50 -4.41 14.46 5.65
CA VAL A 50 -5.47 13.74 4.93
C VAL A 50 -6.80 14.51 4.99
N LYS A 51 -7.22 14.91 6.19
CA LYS A 51 -8.46 15.67 6.42
C LYS A 51 -8.38 17.09 5.84
N GLU A 52 -7.24 17.76 5.99
CA GLU A 52 -7.02 19.11 5.45
C GLU A 52 -7.11 19.15 3.92
N ASN A 53 -6.65 18.11 3.23
CA ASN A 53 -6.66 18.03 1.78
C ASN A 53 -7.89 17.31 1.20
N GLY A 54 -8.80 16.79 2.03
CA GLY A 54 -10.08 16.24 1.61
C GLY A 54 -9.98 14.88 0.91
N ALA A 55 -9.03 14.02 1.32
CA ALA A 55 -8.94 12.68 0.78
C ALA A 55 -10.24 11.88 1.03
N GLU A 56 -10.63 11.11 0.01
CA GLU A 56 -11.87 10.33 0.02
C GLU A 56 -11.66 8.92 0.63
N ALA A 57 -10.39 8.48 0.72
CA ALA A 57 -9.98 7.20 1.30
C ALA A 57 -8.51 7.24 1.71
N ILE A 58 -8.06 6.22 2.47
CA ILE A 58 -6.65 5.86 2.55
C ILE A 58 -6.39 4.75 1.54
N GLY A 59 -5.60 5.05 0.51
CA GLY A 59 -5.24 4.09 -0.54
C GLY A 59 -4.05 3.22 -0.17
N LEU A 60 -3.19 3.73 0.71
CA LEU A 60 -2.03 3.00 1.21
C LEU A 60 -1.60 3.52 2.58
N TYR A 61 -1.78 2.71 3.61
CA TYR A 61 -1.09 2.89 4.88
C TYR A 61 0.15 1.98 4.89
N ARG A 62 1.32 2.60 4.91
CA ARG A 62 2.63 1.92 4.91
C ARG A 62 3.03 1.58 6.33
N THR A 63 2.77 0.35 6.74
CA THR A 63 2.96 -0.09 8.13
C THR A 63 4.42 -0.23 8.53
N GLU A 64 5.35 -0.26 7.59
CA GLU A 64 6.79 -0.34 7.87
C GLU A 64 7.30 0.81 8.76
N PHE A 65 6.68 1.99 8.72
CA PHE A 65 7.05 3.10 9.59
C PHE A 65 6.83 2.79 11.08
N LEU A 66 5.79 2.01 11.43
CA LEU A 66 5.61 1.56 12.81
C LEU A 66 6.77 0.69 13.29
N TYR A 67 7.33 -0.12 12.40
CA TYR A 67 8.49 -0.95 12.70
C TYR A 67 9.77 -0.11 12.77
N MET A 68 9.95 0.83 11.83
CA MET A 68 11.16 1.68 11.76
C MET A 68 11.26 2.65 12.94
N ASP A 69 10.14 3.15 13.46
CA ASP A 69 10.10 4.07 14.59
C ASP A 69 10.16 3.34 15.95
N SER A 70 10.18 2.01 15.95
CA SER A 70 10.23 1.18 17.16
C SER A 70 11.65 0.72 17.47
N LYS A 71 11.89 0.40 18.76
CA LYS A 71 13.16 -0.18 19.23
C LYS A 71 13.15 -1.71 19.24
N ASP A 72 12.01 -2.31 19.02
CA ASP A 72 11.73 -3.73 18.98
C ASP A 72 10.49 -3.96 18.12
N PHE A 73 10.12 -5.21 17.84
CA PHE A 73 8.91 -5.52 17.08
C PHE A 73 7.68 -4.91 17.75
N PRO A 74 6.86 -4.13 17.00
CA PRO A 74 5.65 -3.56 17.55
C PRO A 74 4.70 -4.66 18.06
N SER A 75 4.22 -4.53 19.30
CA SER A 75 3.25 -5.46 19.86
C SER A 75 1.93 -5.45 19.09
N GLU A 76 1.10 -6.49 19.25
CA GLU A 76 -0.26 -6.52 18.69
C GLU A 76 -1.07 -5.29 19.11
N GLU A 77 -0.95 -4.88 20.38
CA GLU A 77 -1.69 -3.74 20.90
C GLU A 77 -1.23 -2.41 20.28
N ALA A 78 0.07 -2.17 20.20
CA ALA A 78 0.61 -0.95 19.59
C ALA A 78 0.21 -0.82 18.11
N GLN A 79 0.22 -1.94 17.37
CA GLN A 79 -0.24 -1.97 15.99
C GLN A 79 -1.76 -1.74 15.90
N PHE A 80 -2.53 -2.43 16.74
CA PHE A 80 -3.98 -2.28 16.80
C PHE A 80 -4.41 -0.84 17.07
N ASP A 81 -3.80 -0.18 18.05
CA ASP A 81 -4.11 1.21 18.39
C ASP A 81 -3.85 2.15 17.22
N ALA A 82 -2.70 2.01 16.54
CA ALA A 82 -2.35 2.82 15.38
C ALA A 82 -3.31 2.61 14.18
N TYR A 83 -3.70 1.37 13.92
CA TYR A 83 -4.62 1.05 12.82
C TYR A 83 -6.04 1.53 13.13
N LYS A 84 -6.51 1.30 14.36
CA LYS A 84 -7.81 1.74 14.83
C LYS A 84 -7.94 3.26 14.75
N GLU A 85 -6.96 4.01 15.23
CA GLU A 85 -6.95 5.47 15.18
C GLU A 85 -7.19 5.98 13.75
N VAL A 86 -6.46 5.45 12.77
CA VAL A 86 -6.62 5.84 11.37
C VAL A 86 -8.00 5.47 10.83
N ILE A 87 -8.50 4.26 11.13
CA ILE A 87 -9.81 3.80 10.64
C ILE A 87 -10.94 4.66 11.21
N GLU A 88 -10.92 4.95 12.52
CA GLU A 88 -11.91 5.82 13.17
C GLU A 88 -11.84 7.25 12.61
N ASP A 89 -10.64 7.76 12.39
CA ASP A 89 -10.38 9.08 11.82
C ASP A 89 -10.88 9.26 10.38
N MET A 90 -11.04 8.15 9.65
CA MET A 90 -11.60 8.15 8.28
C MET A 90 -13.14 8.20 8.25
N ASP A 91 -13.82 8.11 9.39
CA ASP A 91 -15.27 8.30 9.52
C ASP A 91 -16.09 7.47 8.50
N GLY A 92 -15.87 6.18 8.49
CA GLY A 92 -16.56 5.23 7.61
C GLY A 92 -16.07 5.18 6.15
N LYS A 93 -15.01 5.91 5.81
CA LYS A 93 -14.37 5.82 4.49
C LYS A 93 -13.36 4.66 4.48
N GLN A 94 -13.13 4.11 3.27
CA GLN A 94 -12.21 3.00 3.06
C GLN A 94 -10.79 3.31 3.50
N THR A 95 -10.20 2.38 4.24
CA THR A 95 -8.78 2.41 4.65
C THR A 95 -8.09 1.14 4.15
N ILE A 96 -7.07 1.28 3.30
CA ILE A 96 -6.24 0.18 2.85
C ILE A 96 -4.94 0.16 3.66
N ILE A 97 -4.70 -0.93 4.37
CA ILE A 97 -3.48 -1.13 5.16
C ILE A 97 -2.65 -2.24 4.54
N ARG A 98 -1.44 -1.91 4.14
CA ARG A 98 -0.49 -2.87 3.60
C ARG A 98 0.22 -3.59 4.74
N THR A 99 0.32 -4.92 4.68
CA THR A 99 1.18 -5.66 5.58
C THR A 99 2.64 -5.27 5.37
N CYS A 100 3.49 -5.53 6.35
CA CYS A 100 4.84 -5.01 6.44
C CYS A 100 5.65 -5.27 5.16
N ASP A 101 6.25 -4.19 4.62
CA ASP A 101 7.13 -4.23 3.45
C ASP A 101 8.54 -3.76 3.86
N ILE A 102 9.24 -4.61 4.59
CA ILE A 102 10.63 -4.44 5.03
C ILE A 102 11.52 -5.33 4.17
N GLY A 103 12.79 -4.97 4.08
CA GLY A 103 13.80 -5.54 3.18
C GLY A 103 14.10 -4.61 2.00
N GLY A 104 15.01 -5.00 1.14
CA GLY A 104 15.52 -4.13 0.10
C GLY A 104 16.37 -2.99 0.66
N ASP A 105 15.85 -1.80 0.65
CA ASP A 105 16.47 -0.56 1.17
C ASP A 105 16.08 -0.20 2.62
N LYS A 106 15.15 -0.96 3.23
CA LYS A 106 14.64 -0.69 4.58
C LYS A 106 15.26 -1.65 5.58
N HIS A 107 16.05 -1.13 6.50
CA HIS A 107 16.70 -1.88 7.57
C HIS A 107 16.13 -1.49 8.92
N LEU A 108 16.12 -2.47 9.85
CA LEU A 108 15.77 -2.28 11.25
C LEU A 108 16.95 -2.69 12.11
N ASP A 109 17.42 -1.80 12.99
CA ASP A 109 18.58 -2.03 13.82
C ASP A 109 18.43 -3.24 14.78
N TYR A 110 17.19 -3.60 15.10
CA TYR A 110 16.85 -4.72 16.00
C TYR A 110 16.49 -6.01 15.26
N TRP A 111 16.49 -6.02 13.91
CA TRP A 111 16.22 -7.21 13.10
C TRP A 111 17.43 -7.55 12.24
N ASP A 112 18.25 -8.43 12.76
CA ASP A 112 19.44 -8.91 12.06
C ASP A 112 19.04 -9.84 10.91
N LEU A 113 18.87 -9.24 9.73
CA LEU A 113 18.58 -9.96 8.49
C LEU A 113 19.89 -10.26 7.75
N PRO A 114 20.02 -11.45 7.14
CA PRO A 114 21.19 -11.79 6.35
C PRO A 114 21.43 -10.78 5.21
N GLU A 115 22.68 -10.43 4.98
CA GLU A 115 23.05 -9.65 3.79
C GLU A 115 22.76 -10.46 2.52
N GLU A 116 22.14 -9.82 1.55
CA GLU A 116 21.81 -10.39 0.25
C GLU A 116 22.51 -9.61 -0.86
N MET A 117 22.95 -10.31 -1.91
CA MET A 117 23.60 -9.66 -3.07
C MET A 117 22.65 -8.75 -3.85
N ASN A 118 21.37 -9.08 -3.87
CA ASN A 118 20.32 -8.33 -4.55
C ASN A 118 19.09 -8.21 -3.64
N PRO A 119 19.14 -7.34 -2.62
CA PRO A 119 18.09 -7.27 -1.58
C PRO A 119 16.68 -7.03 -2.13
N PHE A 120 16.54 -6.25 -3.21
CA PHE A 120 15.24 -6.02 -3.86
C PHE A 120 14.66 -7.27 -4.54
N LEU A 121 15.49 -8.25 -4.90
CA LEU A 121 15.10 -9.53 -5.49
C LEU A 121 15.05 -10.66 -4.45
N GLY A 122 15.43 -10.39 -3.23
CA GLY A 122 15.59 -11.36 -2.16
C GLY A 122 14.39 -11.47 -1.23
N VAL A 123 14.70 -11.64 0.06
CA VAL A 123 13.72 -11.83 1.12
C VAL A 123 13.22 -10.49 1.63
N ARG A 124 12.12 -10.01 1.08
CA ARG A 124 11.43 -8.79 1.51
C ARG A 124 9.91 -9.00 1.55
N ALA A 125 9.23 -8.11 2.27
CA ALA A 125 7.79 -8.03 2.32
C ALA A 125 7.13 -9.38 2.65
N ILE A 126 6.23 -9.88 1.80
CA ILE A 126 5.53 -11.15 2.04
C ILE A 126 6.47 -12.33 2.20
N ARG A 127 7.61 -12.36 1.49
CA ARG A 127 8.61 -13.42 1.63
C ARG A 127 9.22 -13.45 3.02
N LEU A 128 9.50 -12.25 3.57
CA LEU A 128 9.96 -12.10 4.94
C LEU A 128 8.88 -12.53 5.95
N SER A 129 7.63 -12.11 5.71
CA SER A 129 6.46 -12.50 6.52
C SER A 129 6.27 -14.02 6.58
N MET A 130 6.55 -14.73 5.48
CA MET A 130 6.46 -16.20 5.44
C MET A 130 7.60 -16.90 6.20
N GLN A 131 8.77 -16.25 6.30
CA GLN A 131 9.87 -16.79 7.13
C GLN A 131 9.65 -16.51 8.63
N TYR A 132 9.07 -15.37 8.98
CA TYR A 132 8.85 -14.94 10.36
C TYR A 132 7.35 -14.88 10.67
N LYS A 133 6.69 -16.03 10.59
CA LYS A 133 5.22 -16.14 10.70
C LYS A 133 4.65 -15.59 12.01
N ASP A 134 5.39 -15.64 13.10
CA ASP A 134 4.90 -15.10 14.39
C ASP A 134 4.74 -13.58 14.33
N ILE A 135 5.69 -12.87 13.71
CA ILE A 135 5.59 -11.42 13.49
C ILE A 135 4.43 -11.11 12.55
N PHE A 136 4.28 -11.88 11.48
CA PHE A 136 3.19 -11.72 10.53
C PHE A 136 1.83 -11.97 11.18
N ARG A 137 1.69 -13.04 11.99
CA ARG A 137 0.46 -13.34 12.73
C ARG A 137 0.10 -12.22 13.70
N THR A 138 1.07 -11.67 14.42
CA THR A 138 0.86 -10.51 15.30
C THR A 138 0.27 -9.32 14.54
N GLN A 139 0.81 -8.99 13.37
CA GLN A 139 0.27 -7.92 12.52
C GLN A 139 -1.14 -8.23 12.03
N LEU A 140 -1.39 -9.45 11.55
CA LEU A 140 -2.71 -9.85 11.05
C LEU A 140 -3.77 -9.81 12.16
N ARG A 141 -3.45 -10.21 13.39
CA ARG A 141 -4.35 -10.11 14.54
C ARG A 141 -4.71 -8.66 14.83
N ALA A 142 -3.71 -7.76 14.84
CA ALA A 142 -3.95 -6.32 15.03
C ALA A 142 -4.87 -5.74 13.94
N LEU A 143 -4.64 -6.08 12.66
CA LEU A 143 -5.48 -5.66 11.53
C LEU A 143 -6.91 -6.21 11.64
N LEU A 144 -7.06 -7.49 11.98
CA LEU A 144 -8.37 -8.12 12.16
C LEU A 144 -9.17 -7.48 13.30
N ARG A 145 -8.52 -7.14 14.42
CA ARG A 145 -9.14 -6.42 15.53
C ARG A 145 -9.57 -5.00 15.10
N ALA A 146 -8.70 -4.31 14.39
CA ALA A 146 -8.95 -2.96 13.89
C ALA A 146 -10.11 -2.89 12.88
N SER A 147 -10.35 -3.95 12.11
CA SER A 147 -11.43 -4.03 11.12
C SER A 147 -12.83 -3.87 11.72
N ALA A 148 -13.00 -4.07 13.04
CA ALA A 148 -14.27 -3.87 13.74
C ALA A 148 -14.68 -2.38 13.87
N TYR A 149 -13.79 -1.45 13.54
CA TYR A 149 -13.97 0.00 13.73
C TYR A 149 -14.29 0.77 12.44
N GLY A 150 -14.26 0.12 11.29
CA GLY A 150 -14.64 0.73 10.01
C GLY A 150 -14.19 -0.09 8.82
N PRO A 151 -14.48 0.38 7.59
CA PRO A 151 -14.12 -0.33 6.36
C PRO A 151 -12.60 -0.47 6.22
N LEU A 152 -12.12 -1.71 6.22
CA LEU A 152 -10.70 -2.03 6.12
C LEU A 152 -10.42 -2.97 4.94
N GLY A 153 -9.39 -2.64 4.16
CA GLY A 153 -8.76 -3.55 3.20
C GLY A 153 -7.35 -3.93 3.67
N ILE A 154 -7.10 -5.22 3.83
CA ILE A 154 -5.75 -5.74 4.07
C ILE A 154 -5.10 -6.01 2.72
N MET A 155 -3.92 -5.46 2.50
CA MET A 155 -3.19 -5.58 1.24
C MET A 155 -1.85 -6.28 1.42
N PHE A 156 -1.63 -7.38 0.70
CA PHE A 156 -0.37 -8.11 0.71
C PHE A 156 0.59 -7.57 -0.34
N PRO A 157 1.83 -7.13 0.05
CA PRO A 157 2.85 -6.67 -0.88
C PRO A 157 3.63 -7.82 -1.52
N MET A 158 4.29 -7.57 -2.64
CA MET A 158 5.30 -8.44 -3.27
C MET A 158 4.84 -9.87 -3.62
N ILE A 159 3.53 -10.08 -3.79
CA ILE A 159 3.00 -11.36 -4.23
C ILE A 159 3.45 -11.63 -5.68
N GLY A 160 4.11 -12.76 -5.89
CA GLY A 160 4.56 -13.20 -7.20
C GLY A 160 3.84 -14.47 -7.69
N THR A 161 3.26 -15.25 -6.80
CA THR A 161 2.60 -16.52 -7.13
C THR A 161 1.26 -16.69 -6.40
N LEU A 162 0.35 -17.48 -7.00
CA LEU A 162 -0.93 -17.85 -6.34
C LEU A 162 -0.71 -18.64 -5.05
N ALA A 163 0.37 -19.40 -4.95
CA ALA A 163 0.71 -20.15 -3.76
C ALA A 163 1.02 -19.22 -2.58
N GLU A 164 1.82 -18.16 -2.81
CA GLU A 164 2.10 -17.14 -1.79
C GLU A 164 0.81 -16.42 -1.32
N LEU A 165 -0.05 -16.03 -2.26
CA LEU A 165 -1.32 -15.40 -1.92
C LEU A 165 -2.20 -16.32 -1.06
N ARG A 166 -2.32 -17.59 -1.46
CA ARG A 166 -3.16 -18.58 -0.75
C ARG A 166 -2.61 -18.86 0.64
N GLU A 167 -1.29 -18.96 0.81
CA GLU A 167 -0.67 -19.13 2.11
C GLU A 167 -0.92 -17.93 3.02
N ALA A 168 -0.76 -16.71 2.51
CA ALA A 168 -1.06 -15.49 3.26
C ALA A 168 -2.53 -15.42 3.71
N LYS A 169 -3.46 -15.74 2.82
CA LYS A 169 -4.90 -15.80 3.11
C LYS A 169 -5.24 -16.90 4.11
N GLN A 170 -4.57 -18.05 4.03
CA GLN A 170 -4.76 -19.14 4.99
C GLN A 170 -4.36 -18.70 6.40
N ILE A 171 -3.19 -18.06 6.56
CA ILE A 171 -2.72 -17.55 7.85
C ILE A 171 -3.69 -16.49 8.39
N LEU A 172 -4.18 -15.59 7.53
CA LEU A 172 -5.20 -14.61 7.91
C LEU A 172 -6.48 -15.26 8.42
N ALA A 173 -6.97 -16.29 7.73
CA ALA A 173 -8.17 -17.03 8.13
C ALA A 173 -7.96 -17.75 9.47
N GLU A 174 -6.82 -18.39 9.68
CA GLU A 174 -6.46 -19.04 10.94
C GLU A 174 -6.48 -18.05 12.12
N GLU A 175 -5.93 -16.84 11.95
CA GLU A 175 -5.93 -15.82 13.00
C GLU A 175 -7.34 -15.24 13.23
N LYS A 176 -8.14 -15.07 12.18
CA LYS A 176 -9.55 -14.68 12.29
C LYS A 176 -10.34 -15.70 13.12
N ASP A 177 -10.17 -16.99 12.83
CA ASP A 177 -10.85 -18.07 13.57
C ASP A 177 -10.44 -18.10 15.05
N LYS A 178 -9.17 -17.83 15.36
CA LYS A 178 -8.68 -17.73 16.75
C LYS A 178 -9.35 -16.58 17.47
N LEU A 179 -9.31 -15.37 16.89
CA LEU A 179 -9.94 -14.18 17.48
C LEU A 179 -11.44 -14.35 17.73
N VAL A 180 -12.16 -14.94 16.78
CA VAL A 180 -13.58 -15.24 16.95
C VAL A 180 -13.82 -16.22 18.11
N LYS A 181 -12.99 -17.25 18.25
CA LYS A 181 -13.06 -18.20 19.40
C LYS A 181 -12.72 -17.54 20.73
N GLU A 182 -11.83 -16.54 20.70
CA GLU A 182 -11.49 -15.71 21.86
C GLU A 182 -12.59 -14.68 22.21
N GLY A 183 -13.66 -14.60 21.42
CA GLY A 183 -14.74 -13.63 21.59
C GLY A 183 -14.41 -12.23 21.13
N VAL A 184 -13.34 -12.06 20.37
CA VAL A 184 -12.91 -10.75 19.81
C VAL A 184 -13.69 -10.46 18.53
N LYS A 185 -14.26 -9.26 18.45
CA LYS A 185 -15.00 -8.82 17.27
C LYS A 185 -14.05 -8.54 16.10
N VAL A 186 -14.39 -9.06 14.93
CA VAL A 186 -13.77 -8.77 13.65
C VAL A 186 -14.82 -8.12 12.75
N GLY A 187 -14.42 -7.18 11.90
CA GLY A 187 -15.35 -6.48 11.00
C GLY A 187 -15.92 -7.40 9.93
N ASP A 188 -17.18 -7.14 9.57
CA ASP A 188 -17.89 -7.91 8.52
C ASP A 188 -17.48 -7.47 7.10
N ASP A 189 -17.10 -6.19 6.93
CA ASP A 189 -16.76 -5.55 5.64
C ASP A 189 -15.26 -5.58 5.35
N LEU A 190 -14.54 -6.58 5.89
CA LEU A 190 -13.11 -6.73 5.65
C LEU A 190 -12.84 -7.20 4.22
N GLN A 191 -12.08 -6.40 3.47
CA GLN A 191 -11.57 -6.76 2.15
C GLN A 191 -10.14 -7.29 2.23
N VAL A 192 -9.79 -8.22 1.34
CA VAL A 192 -8.44 -8.75 1.21
C VAL A 192 -7.98 -8.57 -0.23
N GLY A 193 -6.91 -7.80 -0.39
CA GLY A 193 -6.32 -7.52 -1.69
C GLY A 193 -4.82 -7.73 -1.73
N MET A 194 -4.24 -7.42 -2.87
CA MET A 194 -2.80 -7.50 -3.05
C MET A 194 -2.26 -6.32 -3.84
N MET A 195 -0.99 -6.02 -3.63
CA MET A 195 -0.27 -5.07 -4.47
C MET A 195 0.22 -5.78 -5.73
N ILE A 196 -0.07 -5.20 -6.88
CA ILE A 196 0.46 -5.66 -8.17
C ILE A 196 1.71 -4.83 -8.47
N GLU A 197 2.85 -5.39 -8.15
CA GLU A 197 4.15 -4.73 -8.27
C GLU A 197 5.25 -5.66 -8.77
N VAL A 198 4.99 -6.97 -8.77
CA VAL A 198 5.83 -7.98 -9.41
C VAL A 198 5.27 -8.24 -10.82
N PRO A 199 6.08 -8.13 -11.89
CA PRO A 199 5.60 -8.35 -13.26
C PRO A 199 4.90 -9.71 -13.48
N ALA A 200 5.33 -10.75 -12.78
CA ALA A 200 4.68 -12.06 -12.82
C ALA A 200 3.22 -11.99 -12.35
N ALA A 201 2.92 -11.21 -11.30
CA ALA A 201 1.57 -11.00 -10.82
C ALA A 201 0.75 -10.18 -11.83
N ALA A 202 1.33 -9.15 -12.42
CA ALA A 202 0.67 -8.35 -13.45
C ALA A 202 0.28 -9.17 -14.67
N VAL A 203 1.14 -10.10 -15.11
CA VAL A 203 0.86 -11.02 -16.24
C VAL A 203 -0.29 -11.99 -15.93
N LEU A 204 -0.45 -12.41 -14.67
CA LEU A 204 -1.49 -13.34 -14.23
C LEU A 204 -2.63 -12.63 -13.49
N ALA A 205 -2.85 -11.34 -13.74
CA ALA A 205 -3.83 -10.54 -13.01
C ALA A 205 -5.25 -11.13 -13.08
N ASP A 206 -5.66 -11.69 -14.24
CA ASP A 206 -6.94 -12.37 -14.41
C ASP A 206 -7.12 -13.58 -13.50
N GLN A 207 -6.03 -14.26 -13.12
CA GLN A 207 -6.06 -15.39 -12.20
C GLN A 207 -6.11 -14.94 -10.75
N PHE A 208 -5.29 -13.94 -10.37
CA PHE A 208 -5.28 -13.37 -9.04
C PHE A 208 -6.61 -12.67 -8.70
N ALA A 209 -7.23 -12.00 -9.68
CA ALA A 209 -8.49 -11.29 -9.49
C ALA A 209 -9.66 -12.20 -9.03
N LYS A 210 -9.59 -13.51 -9.28
CA LYS A 210 -10.57 -14.48 -8.80
C LYS A 210 -10.44 -14.81 -7.31
N GLU A 211 -9.36 -14.39 -6.69
CA GLU A 211 -9.01 -14.79 -5.32
C GLU A 211 -8.92 -13.63 -4.34
N VAL A 212 -9.09 -12.38 -4.79
CA VAL A 212 -9.00 -11.19 -3.96
C VAL A 212 -10.15 -10.23 -4.23
N ASP A 213 -10.35 -9.27 -3.33
CA ASP A 213 -11.41 -8.26 -3.43
C ASP A 213 -10.95 -7.01 -4.18
N PHE A 214 -9.64 -6.78 -4.28
CA PHE A 214 -9.09 -5.63 -4.98
C PHE A 214 -7.61 -5.80 -5.35
N PHE A 215 -7.18 -4.98 -6.31
CA PHE A 215 -5.78 -4.72 -6.60
C PHE A 215 -5.38 -3.28 -6.26
N SER A 216 -4.12 -3.09 -5.88
CA SER A 216 -3.45 -1.80 -5.89
C SER A 216 -2.15 -1.93 -6.67
N ILE A 217 -2.00 -1.16 -7.74
CA ILE A 217 -0.79 -1.23 -8.57
C ILE A 217 0.31 -0.40 -7.90
N GLY A 218 1.36 -1.07 -7.46
CA GLY A 218 2.57 -0.47 -6.88
C GLY A 218 3.57 -0.11 -7.97
N THR A 219 3.39 1.05 -8.60
CA THR A 219 4.12 1.40 -9.82
C THR A 219 5.61 1.53 -9.63
N ASN A 220 6.09 1.93 -8.45
CA ASN A 220 7.52 2.09 -8.21
C ASN A 220 8.28 0.77 -8.36
N ASP A 221 7.82 -0.28 -7.69
CA ASP A 221 8.41 -1.61 -7.80
C ASP A 221 8.09 -2.27 -9.15
N LEU A 222 6.87 -2.08 -9.68
CA LEU A 222 6.51 -2.61 -11.01
C LEU A 222 7.43 -2.07 -12.11
N ILE A 223 7.77 -0.78 -12.09
CA ILE A 223 8.71 -0.19 -13.04
C ILE A 223 10.10 -0.78 -12.83
N GLN A 224 10.59 -0.79 -11.59
CA GLN A 224 11.91 -1.31 -11.23
C GLN A 224 12.10 -2.74 -11.74
N TYR A 225 11.17 -3.63 -11.47
CA TYR A 225 11.26 -5.04 -11.86
C TYR A 225 11.00 -5.27 -13.36
N THR A 226 10.11 -4.50 -13.98
CA THR A 226 9.86 -4.59 -15.42
C THR A 226 11.05 -4.12 -16.24
N MET A 227 11.67 -3.04 -15.82
CA MET A 227 12.81 -2.44 -16.50
C MET A 227 14.16 -3.02 -16.06
N ALA A 228 14.19 -3.88 -15.03
CA ALA A 228 15.39 -4.40 -14.40
C ALA A 228 16.38 -3.28 -14.02
N ALA A 229 15.87 -2.17 -13.51
CA ALA A 229 16.63 -0.97 -13.18
C ALA A 229 16.36 -0.57 -11.73
N ASP A 230 17.42 -0.49 -10.94
CA ASP A 230 17.34 -0.03 -9.56
C ASP A 230 17.00 1.47 -9.53
N ARG A 231 15.87 1.82 -8.94
CA ARG A 231 15.38 3.21 -8.81
C ARG A 231 16.30 4.10 -7.96
N GLY A 232 17.11 3.49 -7.08
CA GLY A 232 18.10 4.19 -6.25
C GLY A 232 19.45 4.41 -6.94
N ASN A 233 19.64 3.91 -8.17
CA ASN A 233 20.90 4.03 -8.88
C ASN A 233 20.82 5.07 -10.01
N ASP A 234 21.46 6.22 -9.80
CA ASP A 234 21.47 7.35 -10.73
C ASP A 234 21.99 6.97 -12.14
N ASN A 235 22.90 6.01 -12.24
CA ASN A 235 23.50 5.60 -13.52
C ASN A 235 22.51 4.89 -14.45
N VAL A 236 21.43 4.32 -13.92
CA VAL A 236 20.38 3.63 -14.69
C VAL A 236 19.02 4.30 -14.56
N SER A 237 18.93 5.45 -13.91
CA SER A 237 17.69 6.20 -13.68
C SER A 237 16.95 6.54 -14.98
N TYR A 238 17.67 6.67 -16.10
CA TYR A 238 17.07 6.91 -17.42
C TYR A 238 16.16 5.76 -17.89
N LEU A 239 16.33 4.55 -17.36
CA LEU A 239 15.46 3.39 -17.61
C LEU A 239 14.21 3.39 -16.74
N TYR A 240 14.26 4.05 -15.60
CA TYR A 240 13.13 4.14 -14.68
C TYR A 240 12.12 5.18 -15.17
N GLN A 241 11.31 4.76 -16.15
CA GLN A 241 10.36 5.64 -16.84
C GLN A 241 8.92 5.15 -16.66
N PRO A 242 8.05 5.91 -15.94
CA PRO A 242 6.65 5.54 -15.69
C PRO A 242 5.84 5.38 -16.97
N TYR A 243 6.19 6.10 -18.02
CA TYR A 243 5.50 6.08 -19.30
C TYR A 243 6.04 5.06 -20.31
N ASN A 244 6.94 4.17 -19.86
CA ASN A 244 7.45 3.12 -20.74
C ASN A 244 6.29 2.24 -21.25
N PRO A 245 6.18 1.98 -22.56
CA PRO A 245 5.07 1.20 -23.11
C PRO A 245 4.91 -0.20 -22.52
N SER A 246 5.99 -0.84 -22.06
CA SER A 246 5.93 -2.14 -21.40
C SER A 246 5.22 -2.05 -20.05
N VAL A 247 5.55 -1.03 -19.27
CA VAL A 247 4.92 -0.75 -17.97
C VAL A 247 3.44 -0.42 -18.16
N LEU A 248 3.12 0.49 -19.09
CA LEU A 248 1.73 0.87 -19.38
C LEU A 248 0.87 -0.31 -19.85
N ARG A 249 1.46 -1.26 -20.61
CA ARG A 249 0.78 -2.49 -21.01
C ARG A 249 0.48 -3.41 -19.82
N LEU A 250 1.43 -3.56 -18.90
CA LEU A 250 1.21 -4.34 -17.67
C LEU A 250 0.15 -3.69 -16.77
N ILE A 251 0.18 -2.37 -16.61
CA ILE A 251 -0.84 -1.63 -15.87
C ILE A 251 -2.23 -1.85 -16.50
N LYS A 252 -2.34 -1.65 -17.82
CA LYS A 252 -3.60 -1.86 -18.53
C LYS A 252 -4.10 -3.30 -18.38
N HIS A 253 -3.24 -4.29 -18.57
CA HIS A 253 -3.61 -5.70 -18.43
C HIS A 253 -4.08 -6.03 -17.01
N THR A 254 -3.44 -5.45 -16.00
CA THR A 254 -3.86 -5.59 -14.60
C THR A 254 -5.25 -5.01 -14.36
N ILE A 255 -5.53 -3.80 -14.87
CA ILE A 255 -6.83 -3.14 -14.74
C ILE A 255 -7.91 -3.95 -15.47
N ASP A 256 -7.64 -4.39 -16.69
CA ASP A 256 -8.57 -5.21 -17.48
C ASP A 256 -8.89 -6.52 -16.72
N GLY A 257 -7.86 -7.24 -16.24
CA GLY A 257 -8.05 -8.48 -15.47
C GLY A 257 -8.83 -8.30 -14.18
N ALA A 258 -8.66 -7.17 -13.47
CA ALA A 258 -9.46 -6.82 -12.32
C ALA A 258 -10.94 -6.61 -12.69
N HIS A 259 -11.20 -5.75 -13.68
CA HIS A 259 -12.55 -5.37 -14.08
C HIS A 259 -13.33 -6.54 -14.69
N GLU A 260 -12.69 -7.40 -15.49
CA GLU A 260 -13.30 -8.62 -16.04
C GLU A 260 -13.76 -9.60 -14.95
N ASN A 261 -13.12 -9.57 -13.78
CA ASN A 261 -13.48 -10.39 -12.62
C ASN A 261 -14.30 -9.62 -11.56
N GLY A 262 -14.73 -8.39 -11.85
CA GLY A 262 -15.63 -7.61 -11.00
C GLY A 262 -14.98 -7.02 -9.74
N ILE A 263 -13.66 -6.97 -9.66
CA ILE A 263 -12.96 -6.33 -8.55
C ILE A 263 -12.46 -4.93 -8.94
N TRP A 264 -12.31 -4.05 -7.96
CA TRP A 264 -11.76 -2.73 -8.21
C TRP A 264 -10.22 -2.74 -8.23
N CYS A 265 -9.64 -1.77 -8.92
CA CYS A 265 -8.21 -1.62 -9.06
C CYS A 265 -7.82 -0.18 -8.74
N GLY A 266 -7.02 -0.01 -7.69
CA GLY A 266 -6.36 1.24 -7.35
C GLY A 266 -4.94 1.31 -7.92
N MET A 267 -4.33 2.47 -7.80
CA MET A 267 -2.94 2.69 -8.15
C MET A 267 -2.28 3.57 -7.09
N CYS A 268 -1.06 3.25 -6.73
CA CYS A 268 -0.20 4.07 -5.89
C CYS A 268 1.20 4.12 -6.51
N GLY A 269 2.03 5.02 -5.99
CA GLY A 269 3.39 5.23 -6.48
C GLY A 269 3.58 6.61 -7.08
N ASP A 270 4.85 6.97 -7.33
CA ASP A 270 5.23 8.32 -7.72
C ASP A 270 4.79 8.69 -9.14
N CYS A 271 4.44 7.72 -9.98
CA CYS A 271 3.92 7.98 -11.32
C CYS A 271 2.61 8.78 -11.33
N LEU A 272 1.85 8.76 -10.23
CA LEU A 272 0.63 9.57 -10.09
C LEU A 272 0.92 11.07 -9.93
N LEU A 273 2.16 11.44 -9.62
CA LEU A 273 2.59 12.83 -9.44
C LEU A 273 2.96 13.50 -10.77
N TYR A 274 3.11 12.75 -11.83
CA TYR A 274 3.55 13.20 -13.15
C TYR A 274 2.44 13.03 -14.20
#